data_3d6be4f8d490612f143a7a2c04c3acbd
#
_entry.id   3d6be4f8d490612f143a7a2c04c3acbd
#
_cell.length_a   1.000
_cell.length_b   1.000
_cell.length_c   1.000
_cell.angle_alpha   90.00
_cell.angle_beta   90.00
_cell.angle_gamma   90.00
#
_symmetry.space_group_name_H-M   'P 1'
#
loop_
_entity.id
_entity.type
_entity.pdbx_description
1 polymer ?
#
loop_
_entity_poly.entity_id
_entity_poly.type
_entity_poly.pdbx_seq_one_letter_code
_entity_poly.pdbx_strand_id
1 'polypeptide(L)'
;MKLVDKMKDENLGLAILYNFTKGYGHVPMNVYDVVLPLLYHDDFRNHLFEGVEVEEALTKCVQEDTSFIQTILDAIEEDKEMTSRALGICLLNKYLSFEFEDNEMKGIYHESSILDINEAINLGKFFSGKSYEDILNILKKKSSSVVFLDSVCLGDDVDLSKLNQFGQVTIYKQSNPEEVIERIQEADIIITNKCLLTEEVLQYASKVKLICITATGVNNVDLDYCHRHGIIVCNVAGYSSLSVAQHTFALALDLLHKNSYYHNYVQSGQYSDSGMFSHIGPHFYELHAKTWGIIGMGNIGRTVAKIAEAFGSQIQYYSTSGKNTKQGYPAVDLETLLKTSDIVSIHCPLNEQTKGLIGEDSFKLMKNEAILINVGRGGIVDEKALAEALQNNEIAGAGLDVFESEPIAKESPLLQINDASKILMTPHIAWATVEARNRLFDLVVENIQGFLKGDLKNVC
;
A
#
# COMPACT_ATOMS: atom_id res chain seq x y z
N MET A 1 -25.25 8.06 4.80
CA MET A 1 -26.37 7.14 5.14
C MET A 1 -26.22 5.96 4.20
N LYS A 2 -26.14 4.72 4.70
CA LYS A 2 -26.01 3.55 3.82
C LYS A 2 -27.23 3.47 2.87
N LEU A 3 -27.04 2.95 1.67
CA LEU A 3 -28.11 2.78 0.68
C LEU A 3 -29.28 1.99 1.25
N VAL A 4 -28.98 0.93 2.00
CA VAL A 4 -29.96 0.10 2.74
C VAL A 4 -30.86 0.92 3.68
N ASP A 5 -30.36 1.99 4.31
CA ASP A 5 -31.17 2.85 5.18
C ASP A 5 -32.19 3.68 4.40
N LYS A 6 -31.99 3.90 3.10
CA LYS A 6 -32.92 4.59 2.19
C LYS A 6 -34.03 3.67 1.67
N MET A 7 -33.80 2.35 1.61
CA MET A 7 -34.68 1.34 1.05
C MET A 7 -35.88 0.96 1.98
N LYS A 8 -36.32 1.87 2.87
CA LYS A 8 -37.34 1.57 3.88
C LYS A 8 -38.79 1.90 3.47
N ASP A 9 -39.00 2.48 2.29
CA ASP A 9 -40.33 2.80 1.77
C ASP A 9 -40.88 1.62 0.97
N GLU A 10 -41.67 0.75 1.65
CA GLU A 10 -42.28 -0.44 1.07
C GLU A 10 -43.23 -0.11 -0.08
N ASN A 11 -43.90 1.04 -0.05
CA ASN A 11 -44.88 1.43 -1.08
C ASN A 11 -44.14 1.87 -2.35
N LEU A 12 -43.04 2.59 -2.21
CA LEU A 12 -42.19 2.96 -3.33
C LEU A 12 -41.51 1.69 -3.90
N GLY A 13 -41.00 0.81 -3.04
CA GLY A 13 -40.44 -0.47 -3.44
C GLY A 13 -41.42 -1.32 -4.24
N LEU A 14 -42.66 -1.41 -3.79
CA LEU A 14 -43.76 -2.08 -4.50
C LEU A 14 -43.94 -1.50 -5.92
N ALA A 15 -44.06 -0.18 -6.02
CA ALA A 15 -44.32 0.47 -7.31
C ALA A 15 -43.10 0.28 -8.27
N ILE A 16 -41.89 0.31 -7.75
CA ILE A 16 -40.67 0.02 -8.52
C ILE A 16 -40.70 -1.41 -9.06
N LEU A 17 -40.93 -2.42 -8.19
CA LEU A 17 -40.90 -3.84 -8.62
C LEU A 17 -42.00 -4.16 -9.62
N TYR A 18 -43.19 -3.59 -9.42
CA TYR A 18 -44.30 -3.71 -10.36
C TYR A 18 -43.92 -3.17 -11.76
N ASN A 19 -43.41 -1.95 -11.81
CA ASN A 19 -43.04 -1.31 -13.07
C ASN A 19 -41.83 -1.98 -13.73
N PHE A 20 -40.88 -2.47 -12.94
CA PHE A 20 -39.76 -3.27 -13.45
C PHE A 20 -40.30 -4.54 -14.13
N THR A 21 -41.24 -5.26 -13.48
CA THR A 21 -41.85 -6.47 -14.05
C THR A 21 -42.58 -6.15 -15.37
N LYS A 22 -43.28 -5.02 -15.42
CA LYS A 22 -43.95 -4.53 -16.64
C LYS A 22 -42.95 -4.33 -17.80
N GLY A 23 -41.74 -3.87 -17.52
CA GLY A 23 -40.66 -3.69 -18.51
C GLY A 23 -39.96 -4.98 -18.90
N TYR A 24 -39.69 -5.84 -17.94
CA TYR A 24 -38.90 -7.08 -18.11
C TYR A 24 -39.74 -8.19 -18.76
N GLY A 25 -41.02 -8.33 -18.35
CA GLY A 25 -41.91 -9.45 -18.71
C GLY A 25 -41.96 -10.50 -17.60
N HIS A 26 -41.47 -11.70 -17.84
CA HIS A 26 -41.46 -12.80 -16.88
C HIS A 26 -40.15 -12.79 -16.07
N VAL A 27 -40.13 -12.20 -14.88
CA VAL A 27 -38.94 -11.92 -14.07
C VAL A 27 -38.57 -13.10 -13.18
N PRO A 28 -37.39 -13.71 -13.31
CA PRO A 28 -36.90 -14.68 -12.32
C PRO A 28 -36.83 -14.06 -10.93
N MET A 29 -37.21 -14.83 -9.90
CA MET A 29 -37.38 -14.33 -8.52
C MET A 29 -36.14 -13.63 -7.96
N ASN A 30 -34.96 -14.19 -8.21
CA ASN A 30 -33.68 -13.66 -7.75
C ASN A 30 -33.27 -12.34 -8.45
N VAL A 31 -33.82 -12.04 -9.62
CA VAL A 31 -33.55 -10.79 -10.35
C VAL A 31 -34.11 -9.58 -9.58
N TYR A 32 -35.18 -9.76 -8.83
CA TYR A 32 -35.77 -8.67 -8.03
C TYR A 32 -34.79 -8.10 -6.98
N ASP A 33 -33.85 -8.91 -6.48
CA ASP A 33 -32.87 -8.47 -5.48
C ASP A 33 -31.94 -7.36 -6.00
N VAL A 34 -31.79 -7.22 -7.33
CA VAL A 34 -30.94 -6.19 -7.96
C VAL A 34 -31.69 -4.87 -8.15
N VAL A 35 -33.01 -4.92 -8.23
CA VAL A 35 -33.84 -3.79 -8.71
C VAL A 35 -33.85 -2.63 -7.73
N LEU A 36 -34.17 -2.91 -6.46
CA LEU A 36 -34.28 -1.87 -5.44
C LEU A 36 -32.93 -1.20 -5.17
N PRO A 37 -31.81 -1.92 -4.96
CA PRO A 37 -30.51 -1.30 -4.80
C PRO A 37 -30.16 -0.30 -5.92
N LEU A 38 -30.41 -0.64 -7.18
CA LEU A 38 -30.16 0.24 -8.30
C LEU A 38 -31.06 1.48 -8.29
N LEU A 39 -32.36 1.33 -8.14
CA LEU A 39 -33.31 2.45 -8.25
C LEU A 39 -33.44 3.30 -6.97
N TYR A 40 -32.91 2.83 -5.84
CA TYR A 40 -32.75 3.68 -4.63
C TYR A 40 -31.41 4.43 -4.62
N HIS A 41 -30.47 4.12 -5.50
CA HIS A 41 -29.26 4.91 -5.64
C HIS A 41 -29.59 6.23 -6.35
N ASP A 42 -29.38 7.36 -5.65
CA ASP A 42 -29.82 8.67 -6.12
C ASP A 42 -29.21 9.05 -7.47
N ASP A 43 -27.90 8.88 -7.64
CA ASP A 43 -27.22 9.30 -8.87
C ASP A 43 -27.66 8.45 -10.07
N PHE A 44 -27.75 7.13 -9.90
CA PHE A 44 -28.24 6.24 -10.96
C PHE A 44 -29.68 6.60 -11.36
N ARG A 45 -30.57 6.80 -10.38
CA ARG A 45 -31.95 7.19 -10.64
C ARG A 45 -32.01 8.57 -11.31
N ASN A 46 -31.19 9.55 -10.89
CA ASN A 46 -31.17 10.88 -11.48
C ASN A 46 -30.76 10.85 -12.95
N HIS A 47 -29.74 10.07 -13.32
CA HIS A 47 -29.36 9.89 -14.72
C HIS A 47 -30.51 9.31 -15.57
N LEU A 48 -31.23 8.34 -15.03
CA LEU A 48 -32.43 7.80 -15.72
C LEU A 48 -33.54 8.84 -15.85
N PHE A 49 -33.75 9.70 -14.82
CA PHE A 49 -34.70 10.80 -14.85
C PHE A 49 -34.36 11.85 -15.93
N GLU A 50 -33.09 12.09 -16.18
CA GLU A 50 -32.59 12.97 -17.24
C GLU A 50 -32.68 12.32 -18.62
N GLY A 51 -33.22 11.12 -18.74
CA GLY A 51 -33.41 10.41 -20.00
C GLY A 51 -32.17 9.70 -20.52
N VAL A 52 -31.18 9.48 -19.67
CA VAL A 52 -29.97 8.71 -20.01
C VAL A 52 -30.33 7.23 -20.10
N GLU A 53 -29.85 6.54 -21.14
CA GLU A 53 -30.05 5.10 -21.29
C GLU A 53 -29.36 4.31 -20.15
N VAL A 54 -29.94 3.17 -19.74
CA VAL A 54 -29.52 2.40 -18.57
C VAL A 54 -28.03 2.05 -18.61
N GLU A 55 -27.52 1.64 -19.75
CA GLU A 55 -26.10 1.27 -19.91
C GLU A 55 -25.15 2.48 -19.73
N GLU A 56 -25.55 3.63 -20.25
CA GLU A 56 -24.81 4.87 -20.12
C GLU A 56 -24.90 5.40 -18.67
N ALA A 57 -26.06 5.30 -18.02
CA ALA A 57 -26.25 5.67 -16.63
C ALA A 57 -25.36 4.84 -15.68
N LEU A 58 -25.28 3.52 -15.89
CA LEU A 58 -24.37 2.65 -15.15
C LEU A 58 -22.90 3.09 -15.34
N THR A 59 -22.54 3.44 -16.57
CA THR A 59 -21.18 3.89 -16.88
C THR A 59 -20.84 5.22 -16.22
N LYS A 60 -21.76 6.20 -16.25
CA LYS A 60 -21.60 7.50 -15.61
C LYS A 60 -21.46 7.34 -14.08
N CYS A 61 -22.34 6.57 -13.44
CA CYS A 61 -22.25 6.33 -11.98
C CYS A 61 -20.90 5.73 -11.58
N VAL A 62 -20.36 4.78 -12.34
CA VAL A 62 -19.03 4.22 -12.09
C VAL A 62 -17.91 5.25 -12.26
N GLN A 63 -18.06 6.18 -13.23
CA GLN A 63 -17.10 7.27 -13.42
C GLN A 63 -17.16 8.34 -12.32
N GLU A 64 -18.36 8.64 -11.82
CA GLU A 64 -18.60 9.64 -10.78
C GLU A 64 -18.32 9.10 -9.36
N ASP A 65 -18.68 7.85 -9.10
CA ASP A 65 -18.42 7.14 -7.85
C ASP A 65 -17.93 5.70 -8.13
N THR A 66 -16.65 5.49 -7.92
CA THR A 66 -16.00 4.19 -8.14
C THR A 66 -16.47 3.10 -7.18
N SER A 67 -17.06 3.49 -6.04
CA SER A 67 -17.67 2.55 -5.09
C SER A 67 -19.12 2.16 -5.47
N PHE A 68 -19.68 2.78 -6.52
CA PHE A 68 -21.09 2.57 -6.92
C PHE A 68 -21.44 1.10 -7.05
N ILE A 69 -20.69 0.33 -7.84
CA ILE A 69 -20.99 -1.10 -8.06
C ILE A 69 -20.89 -1.89 -6.76
N GLN A 70 -19.86 -1.65 -5.94
CA GLN A 70 -19.72 -2.34 -4.66
C GLN A 70 -20.86 -1.99 -3.70
N THR A 71 -21.27 -0.73 -3.67
CA THR A 71 -22.42 -0.26 -2.89
C THR A 71 -23.71 -0.99 -3.30
N ILE A 72 -23.91 -1.21 -4.61
CA ILE A 72 -25.06 -1.98 -5.11
C ILE A 72 -24.96 -3.46 -4.72
N LEU A 73 -23.78 -4.08 -4.89
CA LEU A 73 -23.57 -5.48 -4.55
C LEU A 73 -23.75 -5.74 -3.04
N ASP A 74 -23.22 -4.87 -2.20
CA ASP A 74 -23.39 -4.95 -0.74
C ASP A 74 -24.88 -4.82 -0.36
N ALA A 75 -25.62 -3.90 -1.00
CA ALA A 75 -27.04 -3.74 -0.76
C ALA A 75 -27.86 -4.97 -1.22
N ILE A 76 -27.46 -5.63 -2.30
CA ILE A 76 -28.09 -6.89 -2.75
C ILE A 76 -27.89 -8.00 -1.70
N GLU A 77 -26.74 -8.07 -1.05
CA GLU A 77 -26.44 -9.09 -0.04
C GLU A 77 -27.09 -8.79 1.32
N GLU A 78 -27.08 -7.50 1.72
CA GLU A 78 -27.54 -7.08 3.05
C GLU A 78 -29.07 -7.03 3.19
N ASP A 79 -29.84 -6.76 2.11
CA ASP A 79 -31.28 -6.47 2.24
C ASP A 79 -32.20 -7.21 1.26
N LYS A 80 -32.23 -8.53 1.35
CA LYS A 80 -33.23 -9.36 0.67
C LYS A 80 -34.63 -9.28 1.33
N GLU A 81 -34.70 -8.81 2.59
CA GLU A 81 -35.96 -8.74 3.34
C GLU A 81 -36.88 -7.67 2.76
N MET A 82 -36.36 -6.51 2.37
CA MET A 82 -37.16 -5.43 1.79
C MET A 82 -37.75 -5.82 0.44
N THR A 83 -36.96 -6.42 -0.44
CA THR A 83 -37.44 -6.97 -1.71
C THR A 83 -38.55 -8.00 -1.48
N SER A 84 -38.37 -8.92 -0.53
CA SER A 84 -39.35 -9.93 -0.17
C SER A 84 -40.66 -9.32 0.36
N ARG A 85 -40.58 -8.28 1.19
CA ARG A 85 -41.77 -7.55 1.70
C ARG A 85 -42.52 -6.84 0.60
N ALA A 86 -41.82 -6.10 -0.26
CA ALA A 86 -42.41 -5.38 -1.40
C ALA A 86 -43.09 -6.35 -2.37
N LEU A 87 -42.46 -7.49 -2.68
CA LEU A 87 -43.09 -8.56 -3.47
C LEU A 87 -44.30 -9.17 -2.79
N GLY A 88 -44.25 -9.40 -1.47
CA GLY A 88 -45.39 -9.88 -0.68
C GLY A 88 -46.60 -8.96 -0.80
N ILE A 89 -46.41 -7.65 -0.72
CA ILE A 89 -47.47 -6.66 -0.91
C ILE A 89 -48.02 -6.70 -2.34
N CYS A 90 -47.15 -6.83 -3.36
CA CYS A 90 -47.57 -6.97 -4.75
C CYS A 90 -48.47 -8.20 -4.96
N LEU A 91 -48.14 -9.34 -4.33
CA LEU A 91 -48.93 -10.57 -4.42
C LEU A 91 -50.28 -10.44 -3.72
N LEU A 92 -50.27 -9.89 -2.49
CA LEU A 92 -51.50 -9.70 -1.71
C LEU A 92 -52.53 -8.82 -2.43
N ASN A 93 -52.05 -7.81 -3.15
CA ASN A 93 -52.86 -6.89 -3.94
C ASN A 93 -53.13 -7.37 -5.37
N LYS A 94 -52.62 -8.52 -5.75
CA LYS A 94 -52.75 -9.10 -7.09
C LYS A 94 -52.15 -8.21 -8.20
N TYR A 95 -51.15 -7.40 -7.88
CA TYR A 95 -50.40 -6.63 -8.86
C TYR A 95 -49.40 -7.51 -9.62
N LEU A 96 -48.85 -8.52 -8.94
CA LEU A 96 -48.01 -9.56 -9.50
C LEU A 96 -48.62 -10.94 -9.19
N SER A 97 -48.32 -11.92 -10.04
CA SER A 97 -48.44 -13.35 -9.77
C SER A 97 -47.11 -14.04 -10.04
N PHE A 98 -46.97 -15.26 -9.51
CA PHE A 98 -45.80 -16.07 -9.84
C PHE A 98 -46.21 -17.33 -10.55
N GLU A 99 -45.52 -17.65 -11.61
CA GLU A 99 -45.64 -18.89 -12.35
C GLU A 99 -44.36 -19.67 -12.34
N PHE A 100 -44.46 -21.00 -12.44
CA PHE A 100 -43.28 -21.86 -12.49
C PHE A 100 -43.05 -22.24 -13.94
N GLU A 101 -41.96 -21.69 -14.54
CA GLU A 101 -41.61 -21.87 -15.93
C GLU A 101 -40.12 -22.17 -16.06
N ASP A 102 -39.73 -23.14 -16.90
CA ASP A 102 -38.34 -23.55 -17.12
C ASP A 102 -37.55 -23.90 -15.84
N ASN A 103 -38.23 -24.54 -14.87
CA ASN A 103 -37.65 -24.87 -13.55
C ASN A 103 -37.35 -23.66 -12.63
N GLU A 104 -37.86 -22.47 -12.95
CA GLU A 104 -37.73 -21.26 -12.16
C GLU A 104 -39.09 -20.64 -11.85
N MET A 105 -39.15 -19.97 -10.69
CA MET A 105 -40.33 -19.17 -10.32
C MET A 105 -40.17 -17.76 -10.92
N LYS A 106 -41.11 -17.34 -11.75
CA LYS A 106 -41.09 -16.04 -12.43
C LYS A 106 -42.28 -15.20 -12.06
N GLY A 107 -42.04 -13.90 -11.81
CA GLY A 107 -43.05 -12.90 -11.56
C GLY A 107 -43.66 -12.36 -12.85
N ILE A 108 -44.97 -12.22 -12.87
CA ILE A 108 -45.77 -11.70 -13.98
C ILE A 108 -46.61 -10.53 -13.45
N TYR A 109 -46.60 -9.38 -14.14
CA TYR A 109 -47.41 -8.23 -13.77
C TYR A 109 -48.88 -8.37 -14.29
N HIS A 110 -49.81 -7.73 -13.57
CA HIS A 110 -51.17 -7.55 -14.02
C HIS A 110 -51.50 -6.07 -14.12
N GLU A 111 -52.32 -5.68 -15.09
CA GLU A 111 -52.76 -4.28 -15.22
C GLU A 111 -53.38 -3.77 -13.92
N SER A 112 -52.92 -2.61 -13.46
CA SER A 112 -53.38 -2.00 -12.20
C SER A 112 -53.37 -0.47 -12.33
N SER A 113 -53.88 0.19 -11.27
CA SER A 113 -53.87 1.65 -11.14
C SER A 113 -52.54 2.21 -10.60
N ILE A 114 -51.52 1.39 -10.50
CA ILE A 114 -50.18 1.86 -10.09
C ILE A 114 -49.61 2.76 -11.20
N LEU A 115 -49.17 3.95 -10.79
CA LEU A 115 -48.53 4.91 -11.70
C LEU A 115 -47.26 4.34 -12.31
N ASP A 116 -47.06 4.61 -13.59
CA ASP A 116 -45.87 4.20 -14.31
C ASP A 116 -44.64 4.94 -13.76
N ILE A 117 -43.62 4.18 -13.41
CA ILE A 117 -42.27 4.65 -13.11
C ILE A 117 -41.39 4.27 -14.29
N ASN A 118 -41.17 5.23 -15.19
CA ASN A 118 -40.45 4.99 -16.46
C ASN A 118 -39.06 4.43 -16.27
N GLU A 119 -38.35 4.86 -15.23
CA GLU A 119 -37.01 4.40 -14.86
C GLU A 119 -37.01 2.90 -14.57
N ALA A 120 -37.99 2.43 -13.78
CA ALA A 120 -38.16 1.00 -13.46
C ALA A 120 -38.52 0.19 -14.71
N ILE A 121 -39.42 0.72 -15.56
CA ILE A 121 -39.79 0.08 -16.83
C ILE A 121 -38.59 -0.03 -17.75
N ASN A 122 -37.81 1.01 -17.89
CA ASN A 122 -36.61 1.03 -18.74
C ASN A 122 -35.53 0.08 -18.23
N LEU A 123 -35.31 0.03 -16.90
CA LEU A 123 -34.41 -0.94 -16.28
C LEU A 123 -34.88 -2.37 -16.55
N GLY A 124 -36.20 -2.63 -16.43
CA GLY A 124 -36.79 -3.93 -16.76
C GLY A 124 -36.56 -4.33 -18.21
N LYS A 125 -36.80 -3.43 -19.17
CA LYS A 125 -36.53 -3.66 -20.60
C LYS A 125 -35.05 -3.96 -20.87
N PHE A 126 -34.14 -3.23 -20.23
CA PHE A 126 -32.68 -3.42 -20.38
C PHE A 126 -32.24 -4.80 -19.89
N PHE A 127 -32.80 -5.28 -18.77
CA PHE A 127 -32.50 -6.60 -18.23
C PHE A 127 -33.38 -7.73 -18.79
N SER A 128 -34.38 -7.44 -19.59
CA SER A 128 -35.29 -8.44 -20.14
C SER A 128 -34.54 -9.60 -20.82
N GLY A 129 -34.91 -10.83 -20.44
CA GLY A 129 -34.29 -12.05 -20.96
C GLY A 129 -32.91 -12.38 -20.37
N LYS A 130 -32.40 -11.61 -19.40
CA LYS A 130 -31.11 -11.87 -18.73
C LYS A 130 -31.34 -12.60 -17.42
N SER A 131 -30.55 -13.63 -17.13
CA SER A 131 -30.54 -14.29 -15.83
C SER A 131 -29.96 -13.39 -14.73
N TYR A 132 -30.17 -13.76 -13.48
CA TYR A 132 -29.54 -13.08 -12.31
C TYR A 132 -28.00 -13.04 -12.46
N GLU A 133 -27.39 -14.14 -12.83
CA GLU A 133 -25.94 -14.24 -13.10
C GLU A 133 -25.49 -13.29 -14.22
N ASP A 134 -26.25 -13.18 -15.33
CA ASP A 134 -25.94 -12.27 -16.41
C ASP A 134 -25.96 -10.81 -15.94
N ILE A 135 -26.94 -10.45 -15.11
CA ILE A 135 -27.09 -9.10 -14.55
C ILE A 135 -25.92 -8.80 -13.60
N LEU A 136 -25.60 -9.71 -12.68
CA LEU A 136 -24.43 -9.55 -11.81
C LEU A 136 -23.12 -9.41 -12.61
N ASN A 137 -22.98 -10.18 -13.68
CA ASN A 137 -21.81 -10.08 -14.54
C ASN A 137 -21.73 -8.73 -15.28
N ILE A 138 -22.87 -8.18 -15.70
CA ILE A 138 -22.93 -6.83 -16.29
C ILE A 138 -22.46 -5.79 -15.26
N LEU A 139 -22.94 -5.85 -14.04
CA LEU A 139 -22.54 -4.95 -12.98
C LEU A 139 -21.05 -5.10 -12.66
N LYS A 140 -20.58 -6.32 -12.41
CA LYS A 140 -19.16 -6.62 -12.13
C LYS A 140 -18.21 -6.21 -13.27
N LYS A 141 -18.63 -6.40 -14.54
CA LYS A 141 -17.82 -6.02 -15.71
C LYS A 141 -17.62 -4.51 -15.84
N LYS A 142 -18.50 -3.69 -15.24
CA LYS A 142 -18.36 -2.23 -15.17
C LYS A 142 -17.42 -1.79 -14.02
N SER A 143 -17.15 -2.66 -13.05
CA SER A 143 -16.19 -2.37 -11.98
C SER A 143 -14.76 -2.55 -12.48
N SER A 144 -13.83 -1.75 -11.92
CA SER A 144 -12.39 -1.90 -12.23
C SER A 144 -11.87 -3.25 -11.71
N SER A 145 -10.97 -3.86 -12.46
CA SER A 145 -10.21 -5.03 -12.02
C SER A 145 -8.92 -4.59 -11.35
N VAL A 146 -8.80 -4.83 -10.04
CA VAL A 146 -7.63 -4.48 -9.22
C VAL A 146 -6.85 -5.74 -8.89
N VAL A 147 -5.58 -5.78 -9.24
CA VAL A 147 -4.70 -6.92 -8.96
C VAL A 147 -3.54 -6.49 -8.07
N PHE A 148 -3.40 -7.13 -6.90
CA PHE A 148 -2.25 -6.97 -6.03
C PHE A 148 -1.33 -8.19 -6.16
N LEU A 149 -0.13 -8.00 -6.71
CA LEU A 149 0.75 -9.09 -7.13
C LEU A 149 1.57 -9.72 -5.98
N ASP A 150 1.90 -8.96 -4.93
CA ASP A 150 2.85 -9.38 -3.89
C ASP A 150 2.53 -8.76 -2.51
N SER A 151 1.32 -9.00 -2.02
CA SER A 151 0.81 -8.41 -0.77
C SER A 151 1.57 -8.84 0.49
N VAL A 152 2.38 -9.90 0.42
CA VAL A 152 3.22 -10.39 1.53
C VAL A 152 4.12 -9.30 2.11
N CYS A 153 4.52 -8.31 1.31
CA CYS A 153 5.33 -7.18 1.75
C CYS A 153 4.63 -6.32 2.82
N LEU A 154 3.29 -6.33 2.87
CA LEU A 154 2.52 -5.57 3.85
C LEU A 154 2.30 -6.32 5.18
N GLY A 155 2.59 -7.63 5.23
CA GLY A 155 2.28 -8.47 6.39
C GLY A 155 0.79 -8.84 6.46
N ASP A 156 0.42 -9.60 7.50
CA ASP A 156 -0.95 -10.10 7.67
C ASP A 156 -1.82 -9.18 8.56
N ASP A 157 -1.27 -8.07 9.02
CA ASP A 157 -1.89 -7.12 9.97
C ASP A 157 -2.33 -5.80 9.33
N VAL A 158 -2.26 -5.69 8.00
CA VAL A 158 -2.80 -4.56 7.23
C VAL A 158 -4.14 -4.96 6.62
N ASP A 159 -5.16 -4.14 6.85
CA ASP A 159 -6.51 -4.37 6.32
C ASP A 159 -6.60 -4.05 4.83
N LEU A 160 -6.46 -5.07 4.00
CA LEU A 160 -6.54 -4.97 2.54
C LEU A 160 -7.99 -4.85 2.02
N SER A 161 -9.03 -5.04 2.87
CA SER A 161 -10.42 -4.94 2.46
C SER A 161 -10.81 -3.55 1.93
N LYS A 162 -10.02 -2.53 2.28
CA LYS A 162 -10.17 -1.17 1.73
C LYS A 162 -10.09 -1.11 0.19
N LEU A 163 -9.49 -2.12 -0.46
CA LEU A 163 -9.45 -2.18 -1.93
C LEU A 163 -10.80 -2.55 -2.54
N ASN A 164 -11.68 -3.23 -1.80
CA ASN A 164 -12.97 -3.72 -2.33
C ASN A 164 -13.86 -2.58 -2.84
N GLN A 165 -13.67 -1.35 -2.34
CA GLN A 165 -14.39 -0.16 -2.82
C GLN A 165 -14.08 0.19 -4.29
N PHE A 166 -13.01 -0.35 -4.88
CA PHE A 166 -12.57 0.00 -6.24
C PHE A 166 -13.03 -0.99 -7.31
N GLY A 167 -13.65 -2.10 -6.92
CA GLY A 167 -14.19 -3.07 -7.85
C GLY A 167 -13.79 -4.52 -7.54
N GLN A 168 -13.58 -5.31 -8.58
CA GLN A 168 -13.17 -6.70 -8.42
C GLN A 168 -11.69 -6.77 -8.04
N VAL A 169 -11.40 -7.25 -6.83
CA VAL A 169 -10.05 -7.29 -6.27
C VAL A 169 -9.53 -8.72 -6.24
N THR A 170 -8.34 -8.93 -6.80
CA THR A 170 -7.61 -10.18 -6.70
C THR A 170 -6.27 -9.92 -6.01
N ILE A 171 -6.02 -10.61 -4.88
CA ILE A 171 -4.83 -10.41 -4.07
C ILE A 171 -4.00 -11.69 -4.08
N TYR A 172 -2.75 -11.58 -4.54
CA TYR A 172 -1.76 -12.63 -4.45
C TYR A 172 -0.75 -12.30 -3.35
N LYS A 173 -0.43 -13.27 -2.50
CA LYS A 173 0.61 -13.09 -1.47
C LYS A 173 1.98 -12.87 -2.11
N GLN A 174 2.27 -13.62 -3.16
CA GLN A 174 3.50 -13.53 -3.93
C GLN A 174 3.23 -13.95 -5.38
N SER A 175 3.95 -13.37 -6.33
CA SER A 175 3.90 -13.73 -7.75
C SER A 175 5.29 -14.05 -8.26
N ASN A 176 5.46 -15.23 -8.85
CA ASN A 176 6.67 -15.57 -9.58
C ASN A 176 6.67 -14.86 -10.95
N PRO A 177 7.81 -14.60 -11.56
CA PRO A 177 7.88 -13.88 -12.85
C PRO A 177 7.00 -14.49 -13.95
N GLU A 178 6.88 -15.80 -13.99
CA GLU A 178 6.08 -16.56 -14.97
C GLU A 178 4.58 -16.37 -14.79
N GLU A 179 4.12 -16.09 -13.55
CA GLU A 179 2.71 -15.90 -13.20
C GLU A 179 2.25 -14.46 -13.40
N VAL A 180 3.18 -13.48 -13.39
CA VAL A 180 2.85 -12.06 -13.46
C VAL A 180 2.07 -11.73 -14.72
N ILE A 181 2.50 -12.26 -15.87
CA ILE A 181 1.86 -12.00 -17.18
C ILE A 181 0.38 -12.44 -17.14
N GLU A 182 0.10 -13.66 -16.71
CA GLU A 182 -1.27 -14.19 -16.61
C GLU A 182 -2.13 -13.34 -15.67
N ARG A 183 -1.57 -12.95 -14.52
CA ARG A 183 -2.29 -12.22 -13.46
C ARG A 183 -2.69 -10.79 -13.84
N ILE A 184 -1.95 -10.15 -14.75
CA ILE A 184 -2.18 -8.74 -15.12
C ILE A 184 -3.00 -8.56 -16.39
N GLN A 185 -3.27 -9.62 -17.19
CA GLN A 185 -3.90 -9.49 -18.50
C GLN A 185 -5.23 -8.75 -18.49
N GLU A 186 -6.04 -8.98 -17.45
CA GLU A 186 -7.37 -8.38 -17.33
C GLU A 186 -7.41 -7.24 -16.30
N ALA A 187 -6.26 -6.83 -15.75
CA ALA A 187 -6.18 -5.79 -14.73
C ALA A 187 -6.34 -4.38 -15.32
N ASP A 188 -7.18 -3.55 -14.72
CA ASP A 188 -7.20 -2.10 -14.94
C ASP A 188 -6.20 -1.38 -14.02
N ILE A 189 -6.01 -1.91 -12.81
CA ILE A 189 -5.13 -1.36 -11.76
C ILE A 189 -4.24 -2.47 -11.23
N ILE A 190 -2.94 -2.24 -11.27
CA ILE A 190 -1.93 -3.15 -10.70
C ILE A 190 -1.33 -2.53 -9.43
N ILE A 191 -1.25 -3.31 -8.35
CA ILE A 191 -0.53 -2.95 -7.13
C ILE A 191 0.62 -3.93 -6.97
N THR A 192 1.84 -3.43 -6.74
CA THR A 192 3.01 -4.29 -6.53
C THR A 192 4.06 -3.60 -5.67
N ASN A 193 4.90 -4.39 -5.00
CA ASN A 193 6.10 -3.92 -4.31
C ASN A 193 7.38 -4.18 -5.11
N LYS A 194 7.56 -5.43 -5.57
CA LYS A 194 8.83 -5.90 -6.15
C LYS A 194 8.69 -6.64 -7.48
N CYS A 195 7.47 -7.01 -7.90
CA CYS A 195 7.32 -7.67 -9.21
C CYS A 195 7.84 -6.76 -10.32
N LEU A 196 8.63 -7.33 -11.21
CA LEU A 196 9.16 -6.60 -12.36
C LEU A 196 8.08 -6.41 -13.41
N LEU A 197 7.82 -5.17 -13.78
CA LEU A 197 6.87 -4.75 -14.79
C LEU A 197 7.64 -4.07 -15.94
N THR A 198 8.40 -4.88 -16.66
CA THR A 198 9.16 -4.45 -17.85
C THR A 198 8.27 -4.35 -19.08
N GLU A 199 8.77 -3.80 -20.19
CA GLU A 199 8.06 -3.78 -21.49
C GLU A 199 7.61 -5.18 -21.90
N GLU A 200 8.47 -6.22 -21.75
CA GLU A 200 8.13 -7.62 -22.08
C GLU A 200 6.95 -8.17 -21.28
N VAL A 201 6.71 -7.62 -20.09
CA VAL A 201 5.59 -8.02 -19.21
C VAL A 201 4.36 -7.16 -19.51
N LEU A 202 4.53 -5.84 -19.55
CA LEU A 202 3.42 -4.88 -19.68
C LEU A 202 2.71 -4.93 -21.03
N GLN A 203 3.37 -5.40 -22.10
CA GLN A 203 2.73 -5.56 -23.41
C GLN A 203 1.52 -6.50 -23.40
N TYR A 204 1.39 -7.37 -22.39
CA TYR A 204 0.25 -8.27 -22.21
C TYR A 204 -0.89 -7.67 -21.37
N ALA A 205 -0.68 -6.51 -20.77
CA ALA A 205 -1.63 -5.84 -19.88
C ALA A 205 -2.38 -4.71 -20.62
N SER A 206 -3.14 -5.04 -21.66
CA SER A 206 -3.75 -4.06 -22.56
C SER A 206 -4.81 -3.15 -21.91
N LYS A 207 -5.33 -3.53 -20.75
CA LYS A 207 -6.37 -2.78 -20.01
C LYS A 207 -5.82 -1.88 -18.90
N VAL A 208 -4.54 -2.06 -18.56
CA VAL A 208 -3.94 -1.37 -17.42
C VAL A 208 -3.88 0.14 -17.66
N LYS A 209 -4.33 0.90 -16.66
CA LYS A 209 -4.35 2.37 -16.66
C LYS A 209 -3.55 2.96 -15.51
N LEU A 210 -3.45 2.20 -14.40
CA LEU A 210 -2.76 2.63 -13.19
C LEU A 210 -1.89 1.51 -12.63
N ILE A 211 -0.66 1.85 -12.25
CA ILE A 211 0.23 0.99 -11.48
C ILE A 211 0.55 1.72 -10.17
N CYS A 212 0.23 1.10 -9.02
CA CYS A 212 0.58 1.61 -7.69
C CYS A 212 1.74 0.80 -7.11
N ILE A 213 2.86 1.46 -6.83
CA ILE A 213 4.02 0.84 -6.21
C ILE A 213 3.94 1.04 -4.68
N THR A 214 3.91 -0.07 -3.93
CA THR A 214 3.93 -0.04 -2.46
C THR A 214 5.33 0.22 -1.91
N ALA A 215 6.04 1.19 -2.51
CA ALA A 215 7.38 1.62 -2.13
C ALA A 215 7.65 3.05 -2.62
N THR A 216 8.74 3.65 -2.15
CA THR A 216 9.22 4.93 -2.68
C THR A 216 9.96 4.77 -4.00
N GLY A 217 10.77 3.71 -4.16
CA GLY A 217 11.50 3.43 -5.41
C GLY A 217 10.61 2.74 -6.43
N VAL A 218 10.80 3.06 -7.71
CA VAL A 218 10.01 2.55 -8.85
C VAL A 218 10.86 1.78 -9.87
N ASN A 219 12.04 1.33 -9.48
CA ASN A 219 13.01 0.71 -10.38
C ASN A 219 12.55 -0.64 -10.98
N ASN A 220 11.47 -1.19 -10.47
CA ASN A 220 10.85 -2.42 -10.95
C ASN A 220 9.80 -2.19 -12.04
N VAL A 221 9.56 -0.94 -12.46
CA VAL A 221 8.61 -0.58 -13.52
C VAL A 221 9.31 0.14 -14.66
N ASP A 222 9.03 -0.25 -15.89
CA ASP A 222 9.46 0.48 -17.09
C ASP A 222 8.59 1.74 -17.26
N LEU A 223 9.09 2.87 -16.71
CA LEU A 223 8.38 4.15 -16.77
C LEU A 223 8.27 4.69 -18.20
N ASP A 224 9.27 4.47 -19.03
CA ASP A 224 9.24 4.93 -20.43
C ASP A 224 8.17 4.21 -21.23
N TYR A 225 8.04 2.91 -21.04
CA TYR A 225 6.93 2.13 -21.61
C TYR A 225 5.58 2.66 -21.12
N CYS A 226 5.43 2.84 -19.81
CA CYS A 226 4.18 3.34 -19.21
C CYS A 226 3.79 4.70 -19.79
N HIS A 227 4.72 5.65 -19.88
CA HIS A 227 4.47 6.97 -20.46
C HIS A 227 4.02 6.89 -21.93
N ARG A 228 4.68 6.05 -22.75
CA ARG A 228 4.30 5.87 -24.16
C ARG A 228 2.89 5.29 -24.34
N HIS A 229 2.41 4.50 -23.37
CA HIS A 229 1.11 3.82 -23.43
C HIS A 229 0.02 4.47 -22.57
N GLY A 230 0.29 5.62 -21.97
CA GLY A 230 -0.67 6.35 -21.13
C GLY A 230 -1.01 5.64 -19.81
N ILE A 231 -0.11 4.77 -19.33
CA ILE A 231 -0.24 4.10 -18.04
C ILE A 231 0.33 5.03 -16.96
N ILE A 232 -0.48 5.36 -15.97
CA ILE A 232 -0.05 6.18 -14.85
C ILE A 232 0.65 5.29 -13.82
N VAL A 233 1.82 5.73 -13.34
CA VAL A 233 2.53 5.04 -12.27
C VAL A 233 2.58 5.96 -11.05
N CYS A 234 2.09 5.47 -9.91
CA CYS A 234 2.13 6.17 -8.63
C CYS A 234 2.97 5.38 -7.63
N ASN A 235 3.82 6.09 -6.91
CA ASN A 235 4.57 5.53 -5.79
C ASN A 235 4.02 6.01 -4.45
N VAL A 236 4.70 5.64 -3.35
CA VAL A 236 4.38 6.13 -2.00
C VAL A 236 5.64 6.69 -1.36
N ALA A 237 5.71 8.00 -1.23
CA ALA A 237 6.86 8.69 -0.64
C ALA A 237 6.56 9.18 0.80
N GLY A 238 7.57 9.13 1.67
CA GLY A 238 7.53 9.76 3.00
C GLY A 238 6.79 8.97 4.10
N TYR A 239 6.10 7.88 3.79
CA TYR A 239 5.33 7.07 4.73
C TYR A 239 6.15 6.48 5.88
N SER A 240 7.40 6.14 5.61
CA SER A 240 8.31 5.44 6.54
C SER A 240 9.30 6.34 7.27
N SER A 241 9.25 7.66 7.09
CA SER A 241 10.28 8.55 7.64
C SER A 241 10.48 8.41 9.14
N LEU A 242 9.38 8.27 9.91
CA LEU A 242 9.43 8.06 11.36
C LEU A 242 9.96 6.67 11.70
N SER A 243 9.51 5.64 11.00
CA SER A 243 9.95 4.25 11.18
C SER A 243 11.46 4.11 10.95
N VAL A 244 11.97 4.63 9.82
CA VAL A 244 13.40 4.57 9.49
C VAL A 244 14.23 5.37 10.49
N ALA A 245 13.76 6.54 10.93
CA ALA A 245 14.44 7.30 11.97
C ALA A 245 14.50 6.51 13.29
N GLN A 246 13.39 5.93 13.74
CA GLN A 246 13.34 5.09 14.93
C GLN A 246 14.31 3.90 14.82
N HIS A 247 14.35 3.23 13.68
CA HIS A 247 15.25 2.09 13.46
C HIS A 247 16.73 2.52 13.44
N THR A 248 17.04 3.71 12.90
CA THR A 248 18.38 4.33 12.99
C THR A 248 18.82 4.43 14.46
N PHE A 249 17.93 4.89 15.34
CA PHE A 249 18.23 4.98 16.78
C PHE A 249 18.29 3.62 17.47
N ALA A 250 17.46 2.66 17.05
CA ALA A 250 17.54 1.29 17.59
C ALA A 250 18.92 0.68 17.35
N LEU A 251 19.44 0.78 16.12
CA LEU A 251 20.78 0.31 15.76
C LEU A 251 21.86 1.09 16.51
N ALA A 252 21.78 2.43 16.53
CA ALA A 252 22.78 3.26 17.17
C ALA A 252 22.84 3.04 18.69
N LEU A 253 21.69 2.96 19.36
CA LEU A 253 21.62 2.77 20.81
C LEU A 253 22.09 1.37 21.21
N ASP A 254 21.79 0.33 20.46
CA ASP A 254 22.28 -1.02 20.78
C ASP A 254 23.80 -1.11 20.65
N LEU A 255 24.37 -0.53 19.57
CA LEU A 255 25.83 -0.46 19.38
C LEU A 255 26.52 0.36 20.48
N LEU A 256 25.94 1.49 20.90
CA LEU A 256 26.54 2.35 21.94
C LEU A 256 26.40 1.76 23.34
N HIS A 257 25.26 1.17 23.70
CA HIS A 257 24.97 0.63 25.01
C HIS A 257 25.36 -0.82 25.20
N LYS A 258 25.71 -1.55 24.08
CA LYS A 258 26.06 -2.98 24.11
C LYS A 258 24.96 -3.84 24.77
N ASN A 259 23.67 -3.48 24.51
CA ASN A 259 22.53 -4.14 25.15
C ASN A 259 22.51 -5.66 24.91
N SER A 260 22.82 -6.10 23.70
CA SER A 260 22.91 -7.52 23.36
C SER A 260 23.95 -8.27 24.22
N TYR A 261 25.11 -7.66 24.47
CA TYR A 261 26.12 -8.24 25.36
C TYR A 261 25.63 -8.36 26.81
N TYR A 262 25.13 -7.27 27.37
CA TYR A 262 24.69 -7.25 28.77
C TYR A 262 23.48 -8.14 29.02
N HIS A 263 22.55 -8.22 28.06
CA HIS A 263 21.43 -9.16 28.08
C HIS A 263 21.92 -10.60 28.18
N ASN A 264 22.83 -11.00 27.28
CA ASN A 264 23.39 -12.35 27.25
C ASN A 264 24.17 -12.67 28.54
N TYR A 265 24.92 -11.73 29.09
CA TYR A 265 25.64 -11.89 30.35
C TYR A 265 24.69 -12.22 31.51
N VAL A 266 23.56 -11.54 31.61
CA VAL A 266 22.52 -11.83 32.61
C VAL A 266 21.85 -13.15 32.33
N GLN A 267 21.43 -13.40 31.13
CA GLN A 267 20.65 -14.58 30.72
C GLN A 267 21.46 -15.88 30.86
N SER A 268 22.78 -15.83 30.66
CA SER A 268 23.66 -17.00 30.81
C SER A 268 23.91 -17.40 32.28
N GLY A 269 23.41 -16.61 33.25
CA GLY A 269 23.64 -16.86 34.69
C GLY A 269 24.94 -16.29 35.20
N GLN A 270 25.86 -15.79 34.36
CA GLN A 270 27.15 -15.23 34.79
C GLN A 270 26.98 -14.08 35.76
N TYR A 271 25.94 -13.28 35.63
CA TYR A 271 25.64 -12.21 36.58
C TYR A 271 25.28 -12.75 37.97
N SER A 272 24.47 -13.79 38.04
CA SER A 272 24.10 -14.45 39.28
C SER A 272 25.32 -15.07 39.99
N ASP A 273 26.20 -15.70 39.22
CA ASP A 273 27.40 -16.36 39.72
C ASP A 273 28.50 -15.36 40.14
N SER A 274 28.45 -14.15 39.62
CA SER A 274 29.49 -13.12 39.86
C SER A 274 29.52 -12.61 41.31
N GLY A 275 28.39 -12.68 42.01
CA GLY A 275 28.24 -12.08 43.35
C GLY A 275 28.39 -10.55 43.39
N MET A 276 28.51 -9.90 42.24
CA MET A 276 28.71 -8.46 42.12
C MET A 276 27.39 -7.72 42.00
N PHE A 277 27.30 -6.51 42.56
CA PHE A 277 26.13 -5.64 42.42
C PHE A 277 25.97 -5.15 40.98
N SER A 278 27.05 -4.86 40.28
CA SER A 278 27.08 -4.41 38.90
C SER A 278 28.20 -5.11 38.15
N HIS A 279 27.96 -5.36 36.85
CA HIS A 279 28.97 -5.80 35.91
C HIS A 279 29.32 -4.66 34.97
N ILE A 280 30.56 -4.14 35.02
CA ILE A 280 31.07 -3.16 34.06
C ILE A 280 32.04 -3.89 33.13
N GLY A 281 31.50 -4.37 32.03
CA GLY A 281 32.22 -5.09 30.96
C GLY A 281 32.69 -4.14 29.86
N PRO A 282 32.27 -4.34 28.58
CA PRO A 282 32.63 -3.45 27.49
C PRO A 282 32.16 -2.01 27.75
N HIS A 283 32.98 -1.05 27.34
CA HIS A 283 32.61 0.37 27.45
C HIS A 283 31.32 0.66 26.67
N PHE A 284 30.44 1.47 27.25
CA PHE A 284 29.25 1.98 26.61
C PHE A 284 29.13 3.50 26.84
N TYR A 285 28.40 4.20 25.97
CA TYR A 285 28.51 5.65 25.87
C TYR A 285 27.13 6.31 25.77
N GLU A 286 27.04 7.56 26.30
CA GLU A 286 25.89 8.43 26.12
C GLU A 286 25.91 9.11 24.75
N LEU A 287 24.74 9.51 24.25
CA LEU A 287 24.61 10.36 23.06
C LEU A 287 24.85 11.84 23.37
N HIS A 288 24.73 12.25 24.64
CA HIS A 288 24.93 13.62 25.06
C HIS A 288 26.32 14.13 24.66
N ALA A 289 26.36 15.33 24.08
CA ALA A 289 27.58 15.99 23.57
C ALA A 289 28.33 15.25 22.45
N LYS A 290 27.84 14.10 21.96
CA LYS A 290 28.39 13.42 20.77
C LYS A 290 28.04 14.18 19.50
N THR A 291 28.92 14.15 18.53
CA THR A 291 28.67 14.70 17.18
C THR A 291 28.00 13.64 16.31
N TRP A 292 26.79 13.94 15.83
CA TRP A 292 26.05 13.10 14.88
C TRP A 292 26.17 13.67 13.46
N GLY A 293 26.89 12.98 12.59
CA GLY A 293 27.04 13.31 11.17
C GLY A 293 25.96 12.62 10.34
N ILE A 294 25.20 13.39 9.58
CA ILE A 294 24.11 12.91 8.73
C ILE A 294 24.48 13.04 7.27
N ILE A 295 24.56 11.92 6.55
CA ILE A 295 24.76 11.91 5.09
C ILE A 295 23.39 11.88 4.42
N GLY A 296 22.96 13.05 3.88
CA GLY A 296 21.64 13.20 3.26
C GLY A 296 20.57 13.80 4.19
N MET A 297 20.35 15.12 4.10
CA MET A 297 19.38 15.85 4.92
C MET A 297 18.01 15.95 4.25
N GLY A 298 17.45 14.80 3.84
CA GLY A 298 16.07 14.64 3.37
C GLY A 298 15.05 14.54 4.52
N ASN A 299 13.85 14.01 4.27
CA ASN A 299 12.82 13.86 5.31
C ASN A 299 13.30 12.98 6.48
N ILE A 300 13.94 11.86 6.18
CA ILE A 300 14.50 10.94 7.20
C ILE A 300 15.62 11.64 7.95
N GLY A 301 16.62 12.18 7.27
CA GLY A 301 17.75 12.85 7.90
C GLY A 301 17.34 13.99 8.83
N ARG A 302 16.34 14.80 8.44
CA ARG A 302 15.79 15.85 9.33
C ARG A 302 15.07 15.29 10.55
N THR A 303 14.40 14.15 10.42
CA THR A 303 13.77 13.48 11.56
C THR A 303 14.81 12.94 12.52
N VAL A 304 15.86 12.29 12.01
CA VAL A 304 17.00 11.82 12.79
C VAL A 304 17.70 12.98 13.50
N ALA A 305 17.95 14.10 12.80
CA ALA A 305 18.57 15.27 13.40
C ALA A 305 17.81 15.79 14.62
N LYS A 306 16.48 15.95 14.52
CA LYS A 306 15.62 16.41 15.63
C LYS A 306 15.66 15.47 16.83
N ILE A 307 15.67 14.16 16.60
CA ILE A 307 15.71 13.17 17.68
C ILE A 307 17.10 13.17 18.33
N ALA A 308 18.17 13.20 17.55
CA ALA A 308 19.54 13.26 18.08
C ALA A 308 19.79 14.53 18.89
N GLU A 309 19.28 15.67 18.42
CA GLU A 309 19.32 16.94 19.18
C GLU A 309 18.61 16.83 20.52
N ALA A 310 17.45 16.14 20.59
CA ALA A 310 16.73 15.88 21.84
C ALA A 310 17.51 15.00 22.83
N PHE A 311 18.41 14.14 22.34
CA PHE A 311 19.38 13.42 23.18
C PHE A 311 20.61 14.28 23.58
N GLY A 312 20.69 15.53 23.13
CA GLY A 312 21.79 16.43 23.43
C GLY A 312 23.00 16.25 22.50
N SER A 313 22.85 15.59 21.35
CA SER A 313 23.91 15.47 20.34
C SER A 313 24.09 16.77 19.56
N GLN A 314 25.31 17.02 19.10
CA GLN A 314 25.63 18.09 18.14
C GLN A 314 25.42 17.56 16.72
N ILE A 315 24.65 18.28 15.92
CA ILE A 315 24.26 17.82 14.58
C ILE A 315 25.07 18.54 13.52
N GLN A 316 25.58 17.78 12.56
CA GLN A 316 26.12 18.28 11.30
C GLN A 316 25.70 17.37 10.14
N TYR A 317 25.75 17.86 8.91
CA TYR A 317 25.36 17.04 7.78
C TYR A 317 26.15 17.33 6.50
N TYR A 318 26.21 16.32 5.63
CA TYR A 318 26.72 16.41 4.27
C TYR A 318 25.57 16.31 3.27
N SER A 319 25.49 17.29 2.34
CA SER A 319 24.50 17.32 1.27
C SER A 319 25.06 16.67 0.01
N THR A 320 24.66 15.44 -0.29
CA THR A 320 25.14 14.68 -1.46
C THR A 320 24.78 15.33 -2.80
N SER A 321 23.71 16.12 -2.85
CA SER A 321 23.29 16.84 -4.07
C SER A 321 23.85 18.26 -4.16
N GLY A 322 24.46 18.79 -3.09
CA GLY A 322 24.86 20.19 -2.97
C GLY A 322 23.71 21.21 -2.91
N LYS A 323 22.46 20.75 -3.06
CA LYS A 323 21.25 21.64 -3.12
C LYS A 323 20.64 21.91 -1.75
N ASN A 324 20.72 20.98 -0.82
CA ASN A 324 20.11 21.05 0.52
C ASN A 324 21.12 21.56 1.57
N THR A 325 21.61 22.78 1.43
CA THR A 325 22.65 23.35 2.30
C THR A 325 22.13 24.28 3.38
N LYS A 326 20.81 24.48 3.49
CA LYS A 326 20.18 25.38 4.47
C LYS A 326 19.05 24.65 5.22
N GLN A 327 19.41 23.71 6.09
CA GLN A 327 18.46 22.86 6.80
C GLN A 327 18.41 23.09 8.33
N GLY A 328 18.91 24.23 8.79
CA GLY A 328 18.89 24.59 10.23
C GLY A 328 20.04 24.01 11.07
N TYR A 329 20.90 23.20 10.46
CA TYR A 329 22.11 22.61 11.06
C TYR A 329 23.33 22.93 10.21
N PRO A 330 24.57 22.86 10.76
CA PRO A 330 25.80 23.05 10.01
C PRO A 330 25.95 22.07 8.84
N ALA A 331 26.04 22.58 7.62
CA ALA A 331 26.40 21.81 6.44
C ALA A 331 27.94 21.82 6.31
N VAL A 332 28.53 20.63 6.21
CA VAL A 332 29.98 20.45 6.11
C VAL A 332 30.30 19.56 4.89
N ASP A 333 31.56 19.55 4.47
CA ASP A 333 32.07 18.59 3.48
C ASP A 333 32.15 17.18 4.09
N LEU A 334 32.29 16.16 3.24
CA LEU A 334 32.27 14.76 3.68
C LEU A 334 33.49 14.45 4.57
N GLU A 335 34.66 14.96 4.24
CA GLU A 335 35.88 14.73 5.00
C GLU A 335 35.77 15.29 6.42
N THR A 336 35.28 16.51 6.57
CA THR A 336 35.03 17.14 7.85
C THR A 336 34.00 16.33 8.64
N LEU A 337 32.89 15.90 8.01
CA LEU A 337 31.87 15.08 8.67
C LEU A 337 32.47 13.79 9.23
N LEU A 338 33.22 13.05 8.42
CA LEU A 338 33.83 11.78 8.82
C LEU A 338 34.83 11.96 9.98
N LYS A 339 35.72 12.97 9.90
CA LYS A 339 36.74 13.23 10.92
C LYS A 339 36.16 13.65 12.30
N THR A 340 35.03 14.31 12.31
CA THR A 340 34.53 14.95 13.53
C THR A 340 33.34 14.23 14.17
N SER A 341 32.65 13.34 13.44
CA SER A 341 31.48 12.63 13.94
C SER A 341 31.85 11.45 14.84
N ASP A 342 31.06 11.23 15.87
CA ASP A 342 31.04 10.03 16.71
C ASP A 342 30.02 9.01 16.17
N ILE A 343 28.94 9.48 15.55
CA ILE A 343 27.93 8.68 14.86
C ILE A 343 27.79 9.22 13.43
N VAL A 344 27.88 8.36 12.45
CA VAL A 344 27.60 8.68 11.05
C VAL A 344 26.38 7.88 10.58
N SER A 345 25.33 8.56 10.10
CA SER A 345 24.13 7.88 9.59
C SER A 345 23.83 8.30 8.15
N ILE A 346 23.45 7.31 7.32
CA ILE A 346 23.25 7.46 5.88
C ILE A 346 21.76 7.44 5.56
N HIS A 347 21.27 8.53 4.93
CA HIS A 347 19.85 8.73 4.55
C HIS A 347 19.72 9.33 3.14
N CYS A 348 20.74 9.21 2.30
CA CYS A 348 20.72 9.66 0.91
C CYS A 348 20.28 8.52 -0.03
N PRO A 349 19.79 8.82 -1.24
CA PRO A 349 19.54 7.81 -2.27
C PRO A 349 20.84 7.28 -2.86
N LEU A 350 20.79 6.05 -3.41
CA LEU A 350 21.88 5.49 -4.22
C LEU A 350 21.76 6.05 -5.65
N ASN A 351 22.84 6.64 -6.13
CA ASN A 351 23.04 7.11 -7.50
C ASN A 351 24.54 7.12 -7.83
N GLU A 352 24.91 7.56 -9.02
CA GLU A 352 26.32 7.61 -9.47
C GLU A 352 27.26 8.39 -8.52
N GLN A 353 26.72 9.39 -7.80
CA GLN A 353 27.52 10.22 -6.88
C GLN A 353 27.64 9.61 -5.48
N THR A 354 26.75 8.69 -5.12
CA THR A 354 26.67 8.10 -3.78
C THR A 354 27.06 6.63 -3.74
N LYS A 355 27.23 6.00 -4.91
CA LYS A 355 27.71 4.63 -5.01
C LYS A 355 29.14 4.52 -4.50
N GLY A 356 29.39 3.65 -3.52
CA GLY A 356 30.70 3.48 -2.90
C GLY A 356 31.21 4.74 -2.17
N LEU A 357 30.32 5.65 -1.77
CA LEU A 357 30.69 6.91 -1.10
C LEU A 357 31.49 6.68 0.19
N ILE A 358 31.19 5.62 0.91
CA ILE A 358 31.90 5.21 2.12
C ILE A 358 32.70 3.95 1.81
N GLY A 359 33.98 4.13 1.55
CA GLY A 359 34.92 3.08 1.27
C GLY A 359 36.15 3.14 2.20
N GLU A 360 37.24 2.45 1.82
CA GLU A 360 38.45 2.29 2.64
C GLU A 360 39.04 3.64 3.13
N ASP A 361 39.17 4.63 2.27
CA ASP A 361 39.70 5.95 2.66
C ASP A 361 38.76 6.69 3.61
N SER A 362 37.45 6.46 3.48
CA SER A 362 36.44 7.04 4.39
C SER A 362 36.59 6.49 5.81
N PHE A 363 36.82 5.19 5.97
CA PHE A 363 36.98 4.57 7.28
C PHE A 363 38.23 5.06 8.00
N LYS A 364 39.36 5.24 7.26
CA LYS A 364 40.59 5.81 7.81
C LYS A 364 40.45 7.26 8.32
N LEU A 365 39.47 8.00 7.83
CA LEU A 365 39.13 9.34 8.28
C LEU A 365 38.26 9.36 9.53
N MET A 366 37.51 8.32 9.76
CA MET A 366 36.59 8.24 10.93
C MET A 366 37.36 8.09 12.23
N LYS A 367 36.71 8.44 13.34
CA LYS A 367 37.25 8.17 14.68
C LYS A 367 37.18 6.67 14.98
N ASN A 368 38.16 6.12 15.68
CA ASN A 368 38.19 4.70 16.04
C ASN A 368 36.99 4.30 16.92
N GLU A 369 36.42 5.23 17.68
CA GLU A 369 35.23 5.02 18.50
C GLU A 369 33.92 5.33 17.75
N ALA A 370 33.99 5.78 16.50
CA ALA A 370 32.81 6.11 15.71
C ALA A 370 32.02 4.86 15.30
N ILE A 371 30.71 5.04 15.17
CA ILE A 371 29.80 4.03 14.60
C ILE A 371 29.19 4.53 13.28
N LEU A 372 29.00 3.60 12.34
CA LEU A 372 28.33 3.86 11.09
C LEU A 372 26.93 3.21 11.09
N ILE A 373 25.90 3.94 10.66
CA ILE A 373 24.54 3.42 10.47
C ILE A 373 24.12 3.60 9.02
N ASN A 374 23.80 2.50 8.34
CA ASN A 374 23.26 2.56 6.99
C ASN A 374 21.83 1.97 6.93
N VAL A 375 20.86 2.86 6.79
CA VAL A 375 19.44 2.55 6.54
C VAL A 375 18.96 3.13 5.20
N GLY A 376 19.90 3.55 4.36
CA GLY A 376 19.63 4.13 3.04
C GLY A 376 19.59 3.08 1.94
N ARG A 377 20.76 2.74 1.39
CA ARG A 377 20.95 1.70 0.37
C ARG A 377 22.31 1.04 0.56
N GLY A 378 22.41 -0.28 0.33
CA GLY A 378 23.62 -1.07 0.55
C GLY A 378 24.83 -0.56 -0.23
N GLY A 379 24.69 -0.36 -1.53
CA GLY A 379 25.78 0.06 -2.40
C GLY A 379 26.34 1.47 -2.17
N ILE A 380 25.89 2.19 -1.13
CA ILE A 380 26.53 3.45 -0.68
C ILE A 380 27.79 3.16 0.14
N VAL A 381 27.84 2.03 0.82
CA VAL A 381 28.97 1.56 1.62
C VAL A 381 29.61 0.39 0.90
N ASP A 382 30.94 0.38 0.78
CA ASP A 382 31.71 -0.78 0.35
C ASP A 382 31.74 -1.80 1.50
N GLU A 383 31.04 -2.94 1.34
CA GLU A 383 30.90 -3.97 2.39
C GLU A 383 32.23 -4.63 2.73
N LYS A 384 33.14 -4.76 1.74
CA LYS A 384 34.46 -5.33 1.97
C LYS A 384 35.31 -4.40 2.82
N ALA A 385 35.39 -3.12 2.43
CA ALA A 385 36.12 -2.12 3.20
C ALA A 385 35.56 -1.95 4.62
N LEU A 386 34.21 -2.03 4.78
CA LEU A 386 33.59 -2.00 6.10
C LEU A 386 34.00 -3.20 6.97
N ALA A 387 34.00 -4.41 6.41
CA ALA A 387 34.42 -5.60 7.15
C ALA A 387 35.89 -5.50 7.59
N GLU A 388 36.80 -5.03 6.72
CA GLU A 388 38.19 -4.79 7.05
C GLU A 388 38.36 -3.70 8.14
N ALA A 389 37.60 -2.61 8.04
CA ALA A 389 37.65 -1.53 9.02
C ALA A 389 37.18 -2.00 10.43
N LEU A 390 36.14 -2.81 10.50
CA LEU A 390 35.67 -3.41 11.77
C LEU A 390 36.67 -4.41 12.37
N GLN A 391 37.31 -5.24 11.53
CA GLN A 391 38.30 -6.20 11.97
C GLN A 391 39.57 -5.50 12.47
N ASN A 392 39.99 -4.42 11.81
CA ASN A 392 41.17 -3.64 12.16
C ASN A 392 40.93 -2.59 13.28
N ASN A 393 39.69 -2.49 13.84
CA ASN A 393 39.32 -1.46 14.81
C ASN A 393 39.50 -0.01 14.28
N GLU A 394 39.31 0.21 13.01
CA GLU A 394 39.29 1.56 12.43
C GLU A 394 38.03 2.32 12.85
N ILE A 395 36.90 1.57 13.06
CA ILE A 395 35.67 2.08 13.67
C ILE A 395 35.17 1.12 14.76
N ALA A 396 34.36 1.60 15.68
CA ALA A 396 33.85 0.82 16.80
C ALA A 396 32.68 -0.11 16.45
N GLY A 397 31.93 0.18 15.39
CA GLY A 397 30.80 -0.65 15.01
C GLY A 397 30.02 -0.13 13.82
N ALA A 398 29.16 -1.00 13.28
CA ALA A 398 28.25 -0.66 12.20
C ALA A 398 26.85 -1.27 12.42
N GLY A 399 25.81 -0.50 12.09
CA GLY A 399 24.41 -0.93 12.03
C GLY A 399 23.88 -0.84 10.59
N LEU A 400 23.45 -1.95 10.03
CA LEU A 400 23.04 -2.04 8.63
C LEU A 400 21.62 -2.61 8.54
N ASP A 401 20.76 -1.94 7.81
CA ASP A 401 19.44 -2.47 7.41
C ASP A 401 19.40 -2.83 5.92
N VAL A 402 20.47 -2.48 5.18
CA VAL A 402 20.54 -2.62 3.71
C VAL A 402 21.90 -3.18 3.28
N PHE A 403 21.92 -3.93 2.16
CA PHE A 403 23.08 -4.62 1.66
C PHE A 403 23.31 -4.38 0.16
N GLU A 404 24.53 -4.61 -0.33
CA GLU A 404 24.85 -4.51 -1.77
C GLU A 404 24.00 -5.50 -2.60
N SER A 405 23.75 -6.69 -2.04
CA SER A 405 22.81 -7.68 -2.59
C SER A 405 21.75 -8.00 -1.56
N GLU A 406 20.49 -7.94 -1.94
CA GLU A 406 19.35 -8.28 -1.07
C GLU A 406 18.50 -9.40 -1.71
N PRO A 407 18.39 -10.59 -1.09
CA PRO A 407 19.01 -11.01 0.19
C PRO A 407 20.52 -10.97 0.19
N ILE A 408 21.12 -10.76 1.40
CA ILE A 408 22.57 -10.75 1.56
C ILE A 408 23.22 -12.04 1.02
N ALA A 409 24.28 -11.91 0.25
CA ALA A 409 24.99 -13.06 -0.31
C ALA A 409 25.65 -13.91 0.80
N LYS A 410 25.64 -15.23 0.65
CA LYS A 410 26.23 -16.16 1.64
C LYS A 410 27.71 -15.93 1.86
N GLU A 411 28.39 -15.42 0.83
CA GLU A 411 29.82 -15.14 0.79
C GLU A 411 30.14 -13.71 1.24
N SER A 412 29.13 -12.91 1.64
CA SER A 412 29.38 -11.52 2.08
C SER A 412 30.41 -11.47 3.21
N PRO A 413 31.41 -10.59 3.09
CA PRO A 413 32.44 -10.44 4.12
C PRO A 413 31.87 -9.99 5.47
N LEU A 414 30.70 -9.37 5.48
CA LEU A 414 30.00 -8.95 6.69
C LEU A 414 29.57 -10.13 7.56
N LEU A 415 29.24 -11.28 6.96
CA LEU A 415 28.88 -12.52 7.68
C LEU A 415 30.10 -13.23 8.29
N GLN A 416 31.32 -12.81 7.93
CA GLN A 416 32.57 -13.39 8.40
C GLN A 416 33.23 -12.58 9.53
N ILE A 417 32.57 -11.53 10.02
CA ILE A 417 33.06 -10.72 11.13
C ILE A 417 33.02 -11.53 12.42
N ASN A 418 34.20 -11.78 13.02
CA ASN A 418 34.32 -12.64 14.20
C ASN A 418 33.68 -12.04 15.46
N ASP A 419 33.71 -10.72 15.62
CA ASP A 419 33.15 -10.03 16.77
C ASP A 419 31.74 -9.50 16.43
N ALA A 420 30.75 -10.32 16.71
CA ALA A 420 29.35 -9.98 16.47
C ALA A 420 28.86 -8.75 17.27
N SER A 421 29.61 -8.29 18.28
CA SER A 421 29.25 -7.08 19.03
C SER A 421 29.55 -5.78 18.28
N LYS A 422 30.28 -5.86 17.16
CA LYS A 422 30.65 -4.73 16.32
C LYS A 422 29.69 -4.49 15.16
N ILE A 423 28.82 -5.43 14.86
CA ILE A 423 27.90 -5.30 13.73
C ILE A 423 26.49 -5.73 14.11
N LEU A 424 25.52 -4.90 13.75
CA LEU A 424 24.10 -5.22 13.82
C LEU A 424 23.52 -5.19 12.42
N MET A 425 22.82 -6.25 12.02
CA MET A 425 22.24 -6.37 10.69
C MET A 425 20.77 -6.72 10.79
N THR A 426 19.94 -6.01 10.01
CA THR A 426 18.51 -6.27 9.89
C THR A 426 18.12 -6.39 8.40
N PRO A 427 17.11 -7.22 8.05
CA PRO A 427 16.85 -7.60 6.66
C PRO A 427 15.92 -6.59 5.96
N HIS A 428 16.35 -5.33 5.83
CA HIS A 428 15.65 -4.23 5.16
C HIS A 428 14.25 -3.97 5.73
N ILE A 429 14.16 -3.84 7.05
CA ILE A 429 12.91 -3.67 7.81
C ILE A 429 12.73 -2.29 8.44
N ALA A 430 13.68 -1.37 8.28
CA ALA A 430 13.59 -0.04 8.87
C ALA A 430 12.30 0.70 8.53
N TRP A 431 11.71 0.43 7.36
CA TRP A 431 10.45 0.99 6.88
C TRP A 431 9.21 0.28 7.42
N ALA A 432 9.30 -0.95 7.95
CA ALA A 432 8.25 -1.95 8.01
C ALA A 432 7.49 -2.01 9.35
N THR A 433 7.50 -0.94 10.17
CA THR A 433 6.63 -0.92 11.36
C THR A 433 5.15 -1.01 10.97
N VAL A 434 4.31 -1.54 11.85
CA VAL A 434 2.86 -1.68 11.64
C VAL A 434 2.25 -0.36 11.17
N GLU A 435 2.57 0.75 11.86
CA GLU A 435 2.05 2.08 11.53
C GLU A 435 2.53 2.58 10.17
N ALA A 436 3.78 2.28 9.80
CA ALA A 436 4.32 2.69 8.50
C ALA A 436 3.67 1.89 7.36
N ARG A 437 3.44 0.58 7.55
CA ARG A 437 2.76 -0.26 6.55
C ARG A 437 1.29 0.12 6.36
N ASN A 438 0.59 0.48 7.44
CA ASN A 438 -0.76 1.00 7.34
C ASN A 438 -0.80 2.35 6.60
N ARG A 439 0.10 3.31 6.95
CA ARG A 439 0.21 4.58 6.21
C ARG A 439 0.55 4.38 4.73
N LEU A 440 1.45 3.46 4.43
CA LEU A 440 1.80 3.09 3.05
C LEU A 440 0.55 2.63 2.29
N PHE A 441 -0.21 1.73 2.88
CA PHE A 441 -1.41 1.18 2.24
C PHE A 441 -2.52 2.23 2.11
N ASP A 442 -2.72 3.08 3.10
CA ASP A 442 -3.66 4.20 3.03
C ASP A 442 -3.31 5.15 1.87
N LEU A 443 -2.02 5.44 1.66
CA LEU A 443 -1.57 6.26 0.52
C LEU A 443 -1.75 5.55 -0.83
N VAL A 444 -1.64 4.21 -0.90
CA VAL A 444 -2.01 3.45 -2.11
C VAL A 444 -3.50 3.60 -2.40
N VAL A 445 -4.35 3.47 -1.37
CA VAL A 445 -5.80 3.69 -1.49
C VAL A 445 -6.10 5.12 -1.96
N GLU A 446 -5.41 6.14 -1.40
CA GLU A 446 -5.54 7.53 -1.84
C GLU A 446 -5.09 7.74 -3.29
N ASN A 447 -4.01 7.10 -3.73
CA ASN A 447 -3.54 7.16 -5.13
C ASN A 447 -4.59 6.60 -6.10
N ILE A 448 -5.20 5.45 -5.76
CA ILE A 448 -6.27 4.86 -6.57
C ILE A 448 -7.49 5.79 -6.59
N GLN A 449 -7.93 6.30 -5.44
CA GLN A 449 -9.04 7.26 -5.37
C GLN A 449 -8.76 8.53 -6.18
N GLY A 450 -7.54 9.07 -6.07
CA GLY A 450 -7.11 10.24 -6.82
C GLY A 450 -7.14 9.99 -8.33
N PHE A 451 -6.63 8.84 -8.78
CA PHE A 451 -6.68 8.44 -10.18
C PHE A 451 -8.11 8.39 -10.72
N LEU A 452 -9.01 7.73 -9.98
CA LEU A 452 -10.41 7.56 -10.41
C LEU A 452 -11.20 8.89 -10.42
N LYS A 453 -10.81 9.86 -9.58
CA LYS A 453 -11.40 11.22 -9.55
C LYS A 453 -10.70 12.23 -10.45
N GLY A 454 -9.62 11.85 -11.14
CA GLY A 454 -8.80 12.77 -11.93
C GLY A 454 -7.93 13.73 -11.09
N ASP A 455 -7.77 13.50 -9.79
CA ASP A 455 -6.90 14.25 -8.86
C ASP A 455 -5.64 13.43 -8.56
N LEU A 456 -4.74 13.39 -9.54
CA LEU A 456 -3.53 12.56 -9.50
C LEU A 456 -2.53 13.06 -8.46
N LYS A 457 -2.04 12.14 -7.64
CA LYS A 457 -0.98 12.39 -6.64
C LYS A 457 0.15 11.35 -6.79
N ASN A 458 1.36 11.74 -6.37
CA ASN A 458 2.52 10.84 -6.32
C ASN A 458 2.85 10.17 -7.67
N VAL A 459 2.58 10.85 -8.77
CA VAL A 459 2.90 10.35 -10.13
C VAL A 459 4.40 10.39 -10.35
N CYS A 460 4.94 9.32 -10.97
CA CYS A 460 6.35 9.13 -11.29
C CYS A 460 6.65 9.44 -12.75
#